data_19d14be711581a876c7ddbd3d310ccce
#
_entry.id   19d14be711581a876c7ddbd3d310ccce
#
_cell.length_a   1.000
_cell.length_b   1.000
_cell.length_c   1.000
_cell.angle_alpha   90.00
_cell.angle_beta   90.00
_cell.angle_gamma   90.00
#
_symmetry.space_group_name_H-M   'P 1'
#
loop_
_entity.id
_entity.type
_entity.pdbx_description
1 polymer ?
#
loop_
_entity_poly.entity_id
_entity_poly.type
_entity_poly.pdbx_seq_one_letter_code
_entity_poly.pdbx_strand_id
1 'polypeptide(L)'
;MADKHTSDGRNGFNGSPLDCEVYVANDFTKQEPEDQNLWSRPLARKWIVMLFMGSCLLYCARMAMPICAVSMAASFHWSKIDSGLVLGGFFWGYCCTQILGGYASDKVGGERVLFMSAVSWALLTACTPLLAHLSSHTLALMTMARFLMGVMQGVFFPSLASICSQRVVEGERGFLMSAMASGSHLGTLLAGGMGSLMLDQYGWESMFYSIGFLAGLWALTLWLYLLRGTDFSPKQTKTSCDLHSRLSRTPWLSLFKKPPVWAMVIAHMCLCSSFYTLLSWLPTFFKESFPQATGWVYNVIPWLIAIPSALTGGYISDFFINQGYGVKLVRKIMQFFAMGVMSMFIMPLSGAVTYPTAVICVSAAIGLSTFSGGGVNVNVQDLAPSCAGALFGFMNMFGALSGVVMVSVSGYLIEVTQSWANVFSLITLVNATGLGIYIIFGDARRVDLEDYSQVIVI
;
A
#
# COMPACT_ATOMS: atom_id res chain seq x y z
N MET A 1 2.14 1.56 -88.83
CA MET A 1 2.89 0.31 -89.10
C MET A 1 3.01 -0.34 -87.74
N ALA A 2 2.17 -1.22 -87.37
CA ALA A 2 2.32 -2.69 -87.45
C ALA A 2 3.32 -3.15 -86.36
N ASP A 3 3.09 -4.03 -85.43
CA ASP A 3 2.22 -5.18 -85.44
C ASP A 3 1.99 -5.76 -84.07
N LYS A 4 0.93 -6.48 -83.91
CA LYS A 4 0.52 -7.39 -82.85
C LYS A 4 1.61 -8.37 -82.41
N HIS A 5 1.63 -8.82 -81.16
CA HIS A 5 1.42 -10.25 -80.87
C HIS A 5 1.02 -10.47 -79.36
N THR A 6 -0.04 -11.20 -79.27
CA THR A 6 -0.59 -11.92 -78.16
C THR A 6 0.35 -13.04 -77.70
N SER A 7 0.50 -13.26 -76.36
CA SER A 7 0.55 -14.66 -75.89
C SER A 7 0.24 -14.71 -74.39
N ASP A 8 -0.67 -15.53 -74.11
CA ASP A 8 -1.18 -16.16 -72.90
C ASP A 8 -0.06 -16.75 -72.06
N GLY A 9 -0.13 -16.60 -70.72
CA GLY A 9 0.84 -17.19 -69.85
C GLY A 9 0.33 -17.16 -68.39
N ARG A 10 -0.44 -18.18 -68.01
CA ARG A 10 -0.71 -18.57 -66.61
C ARG A 10 0.60 -18.61 -65.82
N ASN A 11 0.68 -17.93 -64.74
CA ASN A 11 1.62 -18.26 -63.70
C ASN A 11 0.92 -18.35 -62.36
N GLY A 12 1.00 -19.54 -61.82
CA GLY A 12 0.41 -19.92 -60.55
C GLY A 12 1.08 -19.22 -59.38
N PHE A 13 0.28 -18.94 -58.41
CA PHE A 13 0.70 -18.59 -57.04
C PHE A 13 1.47 -19.79 -56.44
N ASN A 14 2.78 -19.68 -56.39
CA ASN A 14 3.64 -20.44 -55.49
C ASN A 14 4.21 -19.46 -54.45
N GLY A 15 3.38 -19.07 -53.48
CA GLY A 15 3.85 -18.47 -52.24
C GLY A 15 4.25 -19.60 -51.32
N SER A 16 5.53 -19.66 -50.95
CA SER A 16 6.03 -20.63 -49.97
C SER A 16 5.49 -20.32 -48.57
N PRO A 17 5.26 -21.31 -47.71
CA PRO A 17 4.79 -21.11 -46.32
C PRO A 17 5.72 -20.28 -45.45
N LEU A 18 6.96 -20.03 -45.88
CA LEU A 18 7.99 -19.30 -45.14
C LEU A 18 7.77 -17.77 -45.10
N ASP A 19 7.06 -17.19 -46.06
CA ASP A 19 6.86 -15.73 -46.09
C ASP A 19 5.75 -15.25 -45.13
N CYS A 20 4.83 -16.13 -44.72
CA CYS A 20 3.83 -15.82 -43.70
C CYS A 20 4.39 -15.76 -42.27
N GLU A 21 5.41 -16.57 -41.95
CA GLU A 21 6.01 -16.58 -40.61
C GLU A 21 6.83 -15.35 -40.33
N VAL A 22 7.51 -14.79 -41.35
CA VAL A 22 8.34 -13.57 -41.17
C VAL A 22 7.48 -12.32 -40.97
N TYR A 23 6.30 -12.24 -41.54
CA TYR A 23 5.38 -11.12 -41.35
C TYR A 23 4.74 -11.10 -39.95
N VAL A 24 4.43 -12.26 -39.38
CA VAL A 24 3.85 -12.37 -38.07
C VAL A 24 4.92 -12.09 -36.96
N ALA A 25 6.15 -12.54 -37.18
CA ALA A 25 7.23 -12.35 -36.20
C ALA A 25 7.70 -10.88 -36.10
N ASN A 26 7.65 -10.12 -37.22
CA ASN A 26 8.06 -8.71 -37.22
C ASN A 26 6.98 -7.76 -36.65
N ASP A 27 5.72 -8.17 -36.59
CA ASP A 27 4.67 -7.34 -35.98
C ASP A 27 4.58 -7.49 -34.46
N PHE A 28 5.11 -8.61 -33.89
CA PHE A 28 5.17 -8.81 -32.45
C PHE A 28 6.34 -8.10 -31.74
N THR A 29 7.31 -7.58 -32.48
CA THR A 29 8.44 -6.80 -31.92
C THR A 29 8.20 -5.29 -31.90
N LYS A 30 7.15 -4.78 -32.49
CA LYS A 30 6.65 -3.44 -32.20
C LYS A 30 5.84 -3.48 -30.90
N GLN A 31 6.52 -3.41 -29.78
CA GLN A 31 5.93 -2.89 -28.55
C GLN A 31 5.30 -1.52 -28.92
N GLU A 32 3.97 -1.51 -29.07
CA GLU A 32 3.26 -0.24 -29.12
C GLU A 32 3.57 0.52 -27.83
N PRO A 33 3.71 1.83 -27.90
CA PRO A 33 4.18 2.62 -26.78
C PRO A 33 3.14 2.51 -25.63
N GLU A 34 3.52 1.84 -24.54
CA GLU A 34 2.87 1.92 -23.21
C GLU A 34 2.78 3.38 -22.72
N ASP A 35 3.38 4.32 -23.44
CA ASP A 35 3.54 5.73 -23.09
C ASP A 35 2.26 6.58 -23.16
N GLN A 36 1.17 6.10 -23.79
CA GLN A 36 -0.01 6.95 -24.02
C GLN A 36 -0.87 7.20 -22.77
N ASN A 37 -0.66 6.48 -21.66
CA ASN A 37 -1.45 6.59 -20.43
C ASN A 37 -0.69 7.18 -19.24
N LEU A 38 0.60 7.43 -19.38
CA LEU A 38 1.42 7.95 -18.29
C LEU A 38 1.14 9.44 -18.02
N TRP A 39 1.23 9.82 -16.76
CA TRP A 39 1.12 11.22 -16.38
C TRP A 39 2.33 12.01 -16.86
N SER A 40 2.08 13.22 -17.41
CA SER A 40 3.16 14.18 -17.62
C SER A 40 3.81 14.54 -16.28
N ARG A 41 5.11 14.85 -16.28
CA ARG A 41 5.86 15.18 -15.04
C ARG A 41 5.20 16.26 -14.18
N PRO A 42 4.65 17.38 -14.74
CA PRO A 42 3.94 18.37 -13.93
C PRO A 42 2.68 17.81 -13.29
N LEU A 43 1.94 16.97 -14.00
CA LEU A 43 0.72 16.34 -13.51
C LEU A 43 1.04 15.30 -12.44
N ALA A 44 2.07 14.48 -12.64
CA ALA A 44 2.54 13.50 -11.66
C ALA A 44 2.90 14.17 -10.32
N ARG A 45 3.62 15.31 -10.34
CA ARG A 45 3.95 16.06 -9.12
C ARG A 45 2.70 16.56 -8.39
N LYS A 46 1.70 17.07 -9.11
CA LYS A 46 0.43 17.48 -8.50
C LYS A 46 -0.29 16.30 -7.85
N TRP A 47 -0.33 15.17 -8.53
CA TRP A 47 -0.91 13.95 -7.98
C TRP A 47 -0.17 13.44 -6.73
N ILE A 48 1.16 13.45 -6.73
CA ILE A 48 1.97 13.06 -5.57
C ILE A 48 1.62 13.92 -4.35
N VAL A 49 1.57 15.24 -4.50
CA VAL A 49 1.21 16.13 -3.39
C VAL A 49 -0.21 15.87 -2.90
N MET A 50 -1.16 15.74 -3.82
CA MET A 50 -2.57 15.48 -3.46
C MET A 50 -2.75 14.12 -2.79
N LEU A 51 -2.08 13.08 -3.26
CA LEU A 51 -2.14 11.75 -2.65
C LEU A 51 -1.43 11.72 -1.29
N PHE A 52 -0.30 12.43 -1.14
CA PHE A 52 0.38 12.60 0.14
C PHE A 52 -0.55 13.24 1.19
N MET A 53 -1.20 14.34 0.84
CA MET A 53 -2.19 14.99 1.70
C MET A 53 -3.37 14.06 1.99
N GLY A 54 -3.82 13.31 0.99
CA GLY A 54 -4.89 12.32 1.13
C GLY A 54 -4.54 11.21 2.11
N SER A 55 -3.32 10.65 2.03
CA SER A 55 -2.88 9.62 2.97
C SER A 55 -2.70 10.16 4.39
N CYS A 56 -2.26 11.40 4.53
CA CYS A 56 -2.19 12.10 5.82
C CYS A 56 -3.58 12.24 6.45
N LEU A 57 -4.55 12.79 5.73
CA LEU A 57 -5.92 12.96 6.22
C LEU A 57 -6.63 11.64 6.48
N LEU A 58 -6.38 10.62 5.65
CA LEU A 58 -6.91 9.27 5.85
C LEU A 58 -6.45 8.69 7.18
N TYR A 59 -5.17 8.86 7.52
CA TYR A 59 -4.65 8.37 8.80
C TYR A 59 -5.11 9.25 9.96
N CYS A 60 -5.28 10.56 9.80
CA CYS A 60 -5.94 11.39 10.80
C CYS A 60 -7.35 10.88 11.13
N ALA A 61 -8.16 10.58 10.11
CA ALA A 61 -9.51 10.04 10.29
C ALA A 61 -9.51 8.62 10.92
N ARG A 62 -8.51 7.79 10.55
CA ARG A 62 -8.34 6.45 11.12
C ARG A 62 -8.01 6.49 12.59
N MET A 63 -7.13 7.40 12.99
CA MET A 63 -6.65 7.54 14.37
C MET A 63 -7.58 8.34 15.28
N ALA A 64 -8.56 9.05 14.74
CA ALA A 64 -9.53 9.83 15.52
C ALA A 64 -10.25 8.99 16.58
N MET A 65 -10.80 7.84 16.20
CA MET A 65 -11.51 6.96 17.13
C MET A 65 -10.60 6.35 18.20
N PRO A 66 -9.42 5.77 17.92
CA PRO A 66 -8.50 5.30 18.94
C PRO A 66 -8.11 6.37 19.96
N ILE A 67 -7.88 7.61 19.53
CA ILE A 67 -7.51 8.73 20.40
C ILE A 67 -8.70 9.14 21.29
N CYS A 68 -9.90 9.20 20.71
CA CYS A 68 -11.12 9.61 21.42
C CYS A 68 -11.76 8.46 22.22
N ALA A 69 -11.30 7.21 22.06
CA ALA A 69 -11.95 6.02 22.61
C ALA A 69 -12.17 6.08 24.12
N VAL A 70 -11.20 6.58 24.89
CA VAL A 70 -11.31 6.70 26.34
C VAL A 70 -12.37 7.73 26.73
N SER A 71 -12.38 8.89 26.10
CA SER A 71 -13.38 9.94 26.34
C SER A 71 -14.79 9.49 25.94
N MET A 72 -14.91 8.82 24.81
CA MET A 72 -16.19 8.25 24.34
C MET A 72 -16.69 7.14 25.28
N ALA A 73 -15.81 6.26 25.72
CA ALA A 73 -16.16 5.21 26.68
C ALA A 73 -16.68 5.79 27.99
N ALA A 74 -16.09 6.86 28.49
CA ALA A 74 -16.58 7.57 29.66
C ALA A 74 -17.95 8.23 29.43
N SER A 75 -18.15 8.85 28.26
CA SER A 75 -19.41 9.52 27.90
C SER A 75 -20.58 8.55 27.68
N PHE A 76 -20.32 7.38 27.11
CA PHE A 76 -21.35 6.39 26.73
C PHE A 76 -21.38 5.17 27.66
N HIS A 77 -20.59 5.18 28.76
CA HIS A 77 -20.47 4.08 29.70
C HIS A 77 -20.08 2.73 29.08
N TRP A 78 -19.19 2.76 28.10
CA TRP A 78 -18.68 1.54 27.45
C TRP A 78 -17.68 0.81 28.33
N SER A 79 -17.79 -0.51 28.33
CA SER A 79 -16.76 -1.38 28.88
C SER A 79 -15.50 -1.39 27.98
N LYS A 80 -14.40 -1.97 28.47
CA LYS A 80 -13.21 -2.21 27.65
C LYS A 80 -13.48 -3.15 26.47
N ILE A 81 -14.42 -4.12 26.66
CA ILE A 81 -14.84 -5.05 25.62
C ILE A 81 -15.62 -4.29 24.54
N ASP A 82 -16.53 -3.40 24.93
CA ASP A 82 -17.32 -2.59 23.99
C ASP A 82 -16.41 -1.66 23.17
N SER A 83 -15.46 -1.00 23.82
CA SER A 83 -14.45 -0.17 23.15
C SER A 83 -13.61 -1.00 22.16
N GLY A 84 -13.24 -2.21 22.56
CA GLY A 84 -12.52 -3.15 21.67
C GLY A 84 -13.36 -3.57 20.46
N LEU A 85 -14.67 -3.79 20.64
CA LEU A 85 -15.60 -4.11 19.54
C LEU A 85 -15.69 -2.96 18.52
N VAL A 86 -15.86 -1.72 19.01
CA VAL A 86 -15.91 -0.53 18.17
C VAL A 86 -14.60 -0.35 17.39
N LEU A 87 -13.45 -0.46 18.04
CA LEU A 87 -12.14 -0.33 17.40
C LEU A 87 -11.87 -1.47 16.42
N GLY A 88 -12.25 -2.70 16.77
CA GLY A 88 -12.09 -3.89 15.93
C GLY A 88 -12.95 -3.87 14.68
N GLY A 89 -14.13 -3.25 14.74
CA GLY A 89 -15.05 -3.13 13.61
C GLY A 89 -14.39 -2.56 12.35
N PHE A 90 -13.47 -1.61 12.52
CA PHE A 90 -12.70 -1.04 11.41
C PHE A 90 -11.92 -2.10 10.62
N PHE A 91 -11.20 -2.99 11.30
CA PHE A 91 -10.33 -3.97 10.63
C PHE A 91 -11.12 -5.00 9.85
N TRP A 92 -12.29 -5.38 10.33
CA TRP A 92 -13.18 -6.28 9.58
C TRP A 92 -13.63 -5.65 8.26
N GLY A 93 -14.11 -4.42 8.31
CA GLY A 93 -14.49 -3.69 7.10
C GLY A 93 -13.29 -3.49 6.15
N TYR A 94 -12.14 -3.15 6.71
CA TYR A 94 -10.90 -2.94 5.97
C TYR A 94 -10.47 -4.19 5.20
N CYS A 95 -10.51 -5.38 5.82
CA CYS A 95 -10.16 -6.63 5.16
C CYS A 95 -11.12 -6.99 4.02
N CYS A 96 -12.42 -6.73 4.18
CA CYS A 96 -13.42 -7.08 3.17
C CYS A 96 -13.19 -6.41 1.81
N THR A 97 -12.67 -5.19 1.78
CA THR A 97 -12.58 -4.39 0.55
C THR A 97 -11.20 -4.33 -0.07
N GLN A 98 -10.17 -4.87 0.56
CA GLN A 98 -8.81 -4.82 0.04
C GLN A 98 -8.69 -5.39 -1.38
N ILE A 99 -9.12 -6.61 -1.58
CA ILE A 99 -9.04 -7.29 -2.88
C ILE A 99 -10.08 -6.73 -3.85
N LEU A 100 -11.32 -6.57 -3.39
CA LEU A 100 -12.42 -6.08 -4.22
C LEU A 100 -12.19 -4.65 -4.69
N GLY A 101 -11.70 -3.78 -3.81
CA GLY A 101 -11.34 -2.40 -4.13
C GLY A 101 -10.18 -2.31 -5.11
N GLY A 102 -9.16 -3.17 -4.95
CA GLY A 102 -8.06 -3.27 -5.90
C GLY A 102 -8.52 -3.72 -7.28
N TYR A 103 -9.35 -4.76 -7.34
CA TYR A 103 -9.94 -5.23 -8.60
C TYR A 103 -10.80 -4.17 -9.27
N ALA A 104 -11.64 -3.46 -8.51
CA ALA A 104 -12.43 -2.36 -9.03
C ALA A 104 -11.55 -1.24 -9.60
N SER A 105 -10.45 -0.91 -8.90
CA SER A 105 -9.49 0.09 -9.32
C SER A 105 -8.77 -0.28 -10.62
N ASP A 106 -8.40 -1.53 -10.77
CA ASP A 106 -7.76 -2.04 -11.99
C ASP A 106 -8.72 -2.02 -13.21
N LYS A 107 -10.03 -2.17 -12.99
CA LYS A 107 -11.05 -2.19 -14.05
C LYS A 107 -11.66 -0.84 -14.39
N VAL A 108 -12.00 -0.05 -13.38
CA VAL A 108 -12.75 1.21 -13.53
C VAL A 108 -11.83 2.43 -13.55
N GLY A 109 -10.59 2.25 -13.06
CA GLY A 109 -9.60 3.31 -12.86
C GLY A 109 -9.45 3.68 -11.38
N GLY A 110 -8.19 3.64 -10.91
CA GLY A 110 -7.86 3.85 -9.51
C GLY A 110 -8.24 5.24 -9.01
N GLU A 111 -8.13 6.26 -9.87
CA GLU A 111 -8.47 7.65 -9.55
C GLU A 111 -9.95 7.82 -9.16
N ARG A 112 -10.85 7.13 -9.87
CA ARG A 112 -12.29 7.19 -9.60
C ARG A 112 -12.64 6.48 -8.29
N VAL A 113 -12.12 5.26 -8.11
CA VAL A 113 -12.37 4.46 -6.90
C VAL A 113 -11.83 5.19 -5.67
N LEU A 114 -10.63 5.75 -5.77
CA LEU A 114 -10.01 6.54 -4.71
C LEU A 114 -10.86 7.77 -4.36
N PHE A 115 -11.35 8.52 -5.35
CA PHE A 115 -12.19 9.69 -5.13
C PHE A 115 -13.52 9.34 -4.46
N MET A 116 -14.23 8.33 -4.95
CA MET A 116 -15.49 7.86 -4.35
C MET A 116 -15.29 7.40 -2.91
N SER A 117 -14.22 6.65 -2.66
CA SER A 117 -13.81 6.28 -1.31
C SER A 117 -13.56 7.52 -0.43
N ALA A 118 -12.81 8.49 -0.95
CA ALA A 118 -12.46 9.72 -0.23
C ALA A 118 -13.68 10.49 0.23
N VAL A 119 -14.63 10.73 -0.67
CA VAL A 119 -15.90 11.41 -0.34
C VAL A 119 -16.66 10.62 0.73
N SER A 120 -16.75 9.29 0.57
CA SER A 120 -17.52 8.44 1.48
C SER A 120 -16.94 8.43 2.89
N TRP A 121 -15.62 8.23 3.07
CA TRP A 121 -15.04 8.22 4.41
C TRP A 121 -14.94 9.62 5.03
N ALA A 122 -14.81 10.70 4.21
CA ALA A 122 -14.85 12.06 4.73
C ALA A 122 -16.23 12.40 5.30
N LEU A 123 -17.30 12.08 4.58
CA LEU A 123 -18.68 12.25 5.05
C LEU A 123 -18.95 11.42 6.30
N LEU A 124 -18.55 10.14 6.31
CA LEU A 124 -18.74 9.27 7.46
C LEU A 124 -17.98 9.78 8.69
N THR A 125 -16.77 10.31 8.52
CA THR A 125 -16.00 10.93 9.60
C THR A 125 -16.74 12.13 10.17
N ALA A 126 -17.21 13.04 9.32
CA ALA A 126 -17.99 14.21 9.75
C ALA A 126 -19.31 13.85 10.42
N CYS A 127 -19.99 12.77 9.95
CA CYS A 127 -21.25 12.32 10.50
C CYS A 127 -21.11 11.46 11.78
N THR A 128 -19.91 11.01 12.12
CA THR A 128 -19.69 10.12 13.30
C THR A 128 -20.25 10.70 14.60
N PRO A 129 -20.05 11.99 14.97
CA PRO A 129 -20.65 12.58 16.17
C PRO A 129 -22.19 12.59 16.12
N LEU A 130 -22.79 12.87 14.97
CA LEU A 130 -24.24 12.84 14.79
C LEU A 130 -24.80 11.43 15.00
N LEU A 131 -24.12 10.41 14.47
CA LEU A 131 -24.50 9.01 14.65
C LEU A 131 -24.43 8.60 16.12
N ALA A 132 -23.45 9.10 16.87
CA ALA A 132 -23.32 8.82 18.30
C ALA A 132 -24.51 9.30 19.14
N HIS A 133 -25.15 10.40 18.73
CA HIS A 133 -26.28 10.98 19.43
C HIS A 133 -27.66 10.63 18.84
N LEU A 134 -27.67 9.88 17.73
CA LEU A 134 -28.93 9.61 16.99
C LEU A 134 -29.84 8.58 17.69
N SER A 135 -29.28 7.65 18.46
CA SER A 135 -30.04 6.54 19.06
C SER A 135 -29.48 6.11 20.42
N SER A 136 -30.32 5.49 21.23
CA SER A 136 -29.90 4.82 22.48
C SER A 136 -28.95 3.63 22.25
N HIS A 137 -28.89 3.09 21.01
CA HIS A 137 -27.99 1.99 20.63
C HIS A 137 -26.64 2.49 20.10
N THR A 138 -26.01 3.42 20.81
CA THR A 138 -24.76 4.07 20.41
C THR A 138 -23.64 3.07 20.07
N LEU A 139 -23.49 1.99 20.85
CA LEU A 139 -22.48 0.96 20.61
C LEU A 139 -22.62 0.32 19.23
N ALA A 140 -23.81 -0.10 18.87
CA ALA A 140 -24.06 -0.74 17.57
C ALA A 140 -23.83 0.24 16.41
N LEU A 141 -24.29 1.49 16.53
CA LEU A 141 -24.08 2.52 15.51
C LEU A 141 -22.62 2.88 15.33
N MET A 142 -21.86 3.02 16.43
CA MET A 142 -20.42 3.30 16.37
C MET A 142 -19.62 2.13 15.79
N THR A 143 -19.96 0.88 16.15
CA THR A 143 -19.35 -0.31 15.57
C THR A 143 -19.62 -0.38 14.05
N MET A 144 -20.87 -0.12 13.63
CA MET A 144 -21.22 -0.08 12.21
C MET A 144 -20.53 1.07 11.48
N ALA A 145 -20.43 2.25 12.07
CA ALA A 145 -19.70 3.38 11.50
C ALA A 145 -18.21 3.04 11.30
N ARG A 146 -17.60 2.35 12.27
CA ARG A 146 -16.21 1.90 12.16
C ARG A 146 -16.04 0.82 11.10
N PHE A 147 -16.98 -0.11 11.00
CA PHE A 147 -16.97 -1.11 9.94
C PHE A 147 -17.06 -0.45 8.55
N LEU A 148 -18.01 0.47 8.37
CA LEU A 148 -18.15 1.22 7.11
C LEU A 148 -16.91 2.10 6.80
N MET A 149 -16.31 2.70 7.83
CA MET A 149 -15.04 3.42 7.69
C MET A 149 -13.95 2.49 7.16
N GLY A 150 -13.84 1.28 7.70
CA GLY A 150 -12.92 0.25 7.22
C GLY A 150 -13.18 -0.11 5.76
N VAL A 151 -14.44 -0.38 5.40
CA VAL A 151 -14.89 -0.66 4.02
C VAL A 151 -14.46 0.45 3.06
N MET A 152 -14.68 1.71 3.42
CA MET A 152 -14.35 2.85 2.55
C MET A 152 -12.85 3.11 2.46
N GLN A 153 -12.12 3.02 3.56
CA GLN A 153 -10.67 3.24 3.59
C GLN A 153 -9.86 2.06 3.05
N GLY A 154 -10.41 0.84 3.09
CA GLY A 154 -9.74 -0.37 2.64
C GLY A 154 -9.34 -0.35 1.15
N VAL A 155 -10.04 0.42 0.33
CA VAL A 155 -9.74 0.52 -1.10
C VAL A 155 -8.62 1.51 -1.42
N PHE A 156 -8.19 2.37 -0.48
CA PHE A 156 -7.27 3.48 -0.76
C PHE A 156 -5.91 3.00 -1.28
N PHE A 157 -5.20 2.15 -0.55
CA PHE A 157 -3.88 1.67 -0.94
C PHE A 157 -3.90 0.73 -2.16
N PRO A 158 -4.87 -0.18 -2.32
CA PRO A 158 -5.04 -0.91 -3.56
C PRO A 158 -5.29 -0.02 -4.78
N SER A 159 -6.10 1.02 -4.64
CA SER A 159 -6.31 2.02 -5.70
C SER A 159 -5.03 2.76 -6.04
N LEU A 160 -4.24 3.11 -5.02
CA LEU A 160 -2.95 3.75 -5.20
C LEU A 160 -1.96 2.84 -5.96
N ALA A 161 -1.91 1.55 -5.63
CA ALA A 161 -1.09 0.58 -6.34
C ALA A 161 -1.50 0.44 -7.81
N SER A 162 -2.81 0.43 -8.09
CA SER A 162 -3.36 0.43 -9.45
C SER A 162 -2.98 1.71 -10.22
N ILE A 163 -3.13 2.88 -9.61
CA ILE A 163 -2.70 4.17 -10.21
C ILE A 163 -1.20 4.16 -10.49
N CYS A 164 -0.40 3.71 -9.53
CA CYS A 164 1.05 3.67 -9.64
C CYS A 164 1.50 2.80 -10.83
N SER A 165 0.88 1.63 -11.00
CA SER A 165 1.21 0.73 -12.11
C SER A 165 0.82 1.27 -13.48
N GLN A 166 -0.31 2.00 -13.57
CA GLN A 166 -0.90 2.42 -14.84
C GLN A 166 -0.48 3.82 -15.28
N ARG A 167 -0.10 4.71 -14.35
CA ARG A 167 0.10 6.14 -14.59
C ARG A 167 1.51 6.64 -14.32
N VAL A 168 2.34 5.87 -13.61
CA VAL A 168 3.65 6.31 -13.12
C VAL A 168 4.75 5.49 -13.77
N VAL A 169 5.78 6.19 -14.27
CA VAL A 169 6.99 5.59 -14.85
C VAL A 169 7.70 4.73 -13.79
N GLU A 170 8.29 3.62 -14.20
CA GLU A 170 8.94 2.63 -13.34
C GLU A 170 9.95 3.27 -12.37
N GLY A 171 10.75 4.22 -12.83
CA GLY A 171 11.75 4.93 -12.02
C GLY A 171 11.19 6.04 -11.12
N GLU A 172 9.87 6.16 -10.94
CA GLU A 172 9.22 7.11 -10.02
C GLU A 172 8.23 6.41 -9.07
N ARG A 173 7.99 5.11 -9.26
CA ARG A 173 7.01 4.32 -8.49
C ARG A 173 7.40 4.18 -7.02
N GLY A 174 8.69 3.96 -6.75
CA GLY A 174 9.21 3.82 -5.39
C GLY A 174 9.02 5.09 -4.58
N PHE A 175 9.30 6.24 -5.17
CA PHE A 175 9.09 7.54 -4.52
C PHE A 175 7.60 7.78 -4.21
N LEU A 176 6.70 7.51 -5.15
CA LEU A 176 5.26 7.66 -4.94
C LEU A 176 4.77 6.80 -3.76
N MET A 177 5.09 5.52 -3.74
CA MET A 177 4.66 4.61 -2.66
C MET A 177 5.24 5.02 -1.30
N SER A 178 6.50 5.45 -1.28
CA SER A 178 7.17 5.93 -0.07
C SER A 178 6.63 7.27 0.42
N ALA A 179 6.26 8.17 -0.48
CA ALA A 179 5.60 9.43 -0.13
C ALA A 179 4.25 9.18 0.56
N MET A 180 3.48 8.20 0.08
CA MET A 180 2.21 7.83 0.71
C MET A 180 2.42 7.25 2.12
N ALA A 181 3.42 6.40 2.31
CA ALA A 181 3.79 5.90 3.63
C ALA A 181 4.21 7.05 4.57
N SER A 182 5.01 7.99 4.08
CA SER A 182 5.41 9.19 4.81
C SER A 182 4.21 10.06 5.22
N GLY A 183 3.26 10.27 4.32
CA GLY A 183 1.98 10.97 4.60
C GLY A 183 1.18 10.27 5.70
N SER A 184 1.16 8.94 5.70
CA SER A 184 0.50 8.14 6.73
C SER A 184 1.12 8.35 8.12
N HIS A 185 2.46 8.37 8.22
CA HIS A 185 3.16 8.65 9.49
C HIS A 185 2.89 10.08 9.97
N LEU A 186 2.91 11.06 9.06
CA LEU A 186 2.57 12.45 9.38
C LEU A 186 1.14 12.56 9.90
N GLY A 187 0.17 11.91 9.26
CA GLY A 187 -1.23 11.88 9.68
C GLY A 187 -1.41 11.30 11.09
N THR A 188 -0.70 10.22 11.40
CA THR A 188 -0.71 9.62 12.73
C THR A 188 -0.16 10.58 13.79
N LEU A 189 0.95 11.26 13.50
CA LEU A 189 1.54 12.24 14.42
C LEU A 189 0.65 13.45 14.63
N LEU A 190 0.05 14.00 13.56
CA LEU A 190 -0.88 15.13 13.66
C LEU A 190 -2.12 14.77 14.45
N ALA A 191 -2.69 13.58 14.21
CA ALA A 191 -3.84 13.11 14.97
C ALA A 191 -3.49 12.93 16.46
N GLY A 192 -2.33 12.35 16.77
CA GLY A 192 -1.87 12.18 18.15
C GLY A 192 -1.63 13.50 18.87
N GLY A 193 -0.91 14.43 18.25
CA GLY A 193 -0.55 15.72 18.84
C GLY A 193 -1.71 16.72 18.86
N MET A 194 -2.14 17.16 17.68
CA MET A 194 -3.22 18.15 17.57
C MET A 194 -4.57 17.60 18.02
N GLY A 195 -4.84 16.31 17.71
CA GLY A 195 -6.08 15.67 18.10
C GLY A 195 -6.24 15.57 19.61
N SER A 196 -5.17 15.27 20.34
CA SER A 196 -5.21 15.26 21.82
C SER A 196 -5.49 16.66 22.40
N LEU A 197 -4.87 17.71 21.84
CA LEU A 197 -5.14 19.10 22.26
C LEU A 197 -6.59 19.51 21.99
N MET A 198 -7.14 19.09 20.85
CA MET A 198 -8.54 19.37 20.51
C MET A 198 -9.49 18.59 21.42
N LEU A 199 -9.17 17.35 21.75
CA LEU A 199 -9.92 16.52 22.68
C LEU A 199 -10.02 17.16 24.05
N ASP A 200 -8.90 17.69 24.58
CA ASP A 200 -8.83 18.30 25.91
C ASP A 200 -9.59 19.63 25.98
N GLN A 201 -9.60 20.43 24.91
CA GLN A 201 -10.18 21.77 24.91
C GLN A 201 -11.62 21.84 24.43
N TYR A 202 -11.98 21.03 23.43
CA TYR A 202 -13.25 21.15 22.69
C TYR A 202 -14.08 19.86 22.70
N GLY A 203 -13.59 18.78 23.32
CA GLY A 203 -14.25 17.50 23.32
C GLY A 203 -13.96 16.65 22.08
N TRP A 204 -14.37 15.37 22.14
CA TRP A 204 -14.07 14.38 21.11
C TRP A 204 -14.77 14.65 19.78
N GLU A 205 -15.94 15.27 19.78
CA GLU A 205 -16.72 15.60 18.57
C GLU A 205 -15.96 16.55 17.64
N SER A 206 -15.23 17.51 18.22
CA SER A 206 -14.48 18.53 17.47
C SER A 206 -13.43 17.92 16.55
N MET A 207 -12.80 16.82 16.98
CA MET A 207 -11.81 16.10 16.19
C MET A 207 -12.42 15.47 14.92
N PHE A 208 -13.59 14.85 15.04
CA PHE A 208 -14.29 14.26 13.89
C PHE A 208 -14.79 15.31 12.91
N TYR A 209 -15.37 16.40 13.40
CA TYR A 209 -15.85 17.49 12.53
C TYR A 209 -14.69 18.16 11.77
N SER A 210 -13.59 18.48 12.45
CA SER A 210 -12.46 19.14 11.81
C SER A 210 -11.78 18.26 10.77
N ILE A 211 -11.53 16.99 11.08
CA ILE A 211 -10.91 16.03 10.14
C ILE A 211 -11.88 15.78 8.96
N GLY A 212 -13.16 15.57 9.22
CA GLY A 212 -14.16 15.38 8.17
C GLY A 212 -14.28 16.59 7.24
N PHE A 213 -14.24 17.80 7.78
CA PHE A 213 -14.23 19.03 6.99
C PHE A 213 -12.97 19.16 6.12
N LEU A 214 -11.79 18.97 6.69
CA LEU A 214 -10.53 19.01 5.95
C LEU A 214 -10.46 17.94 4.86
N ALA A 215 -10.92 16.74 5.15
CA ALA A 215 -11.01 15.67 4.17
C ALA A 215 -11.99 15.96 3.04
N GLY A 216 -13.13 16.60 3.36
CA GLY A 216 -14.10 17.08 2.38
C GLY A 216 -13.52 18.15 1.46
N LEU A 217 -12.80 19.12 2.03
CA LEU A 217 -12.08 20.14 1.25
C LEU A 217 -11.02 19.51 0.35
N TRP A 218 -10.27 18.55 0.86
CA TRP A 218 -9.29 17.83 0.04
C TRP A 218 -9.96 17.07 -1.11
N ALA A 219 -11.05 16.35 -0.85
CA ALA A 219 -11.80 15.64 -1.90
C ALA A 219 -12.36 16.63 -2.95
N LEU A 220 -12.85 17.79 -2.52
CA LEU A 220 -13.30 18.85 -3.44
C LEU A 220 -12.16 19.40 -4.29
N THR A 221 -10.98 19.66 -3.69
CA THR A 221 -9.80 20.11 -4.44
C THR A 221 -9.34 19.06 -5.43
N LEU A 222 -9.32 17.79 -5.05
CA LEU A 222 -9.01 16.67 -5.94
C LEU A 222 -9.97 16.65 -7.15
N TRP A 223 -11.26 16.82 -6.92
CA TRP A 223 -12.25 16.91 -7.99
C TRP A 223 -12.01 18.08 -8.91
N LEU A 224 -11.89 19.28 -8.35
CA LEU A 224 -11.82 20.52 -9.14
C LEU A 224 -10.54 20.64 -9.97
N TYR A 225 -9.39 20.21 -9.42
CA TYR A 225 -8.10 20.47 -10.05
C TYR A 225 -7.56 19.30 -10.87
N LEU A 226 -7.95 18.09 -10.56
CA LEU A 226 -7.38 16.90 -11.20
C LEU A 226 -8.40 16.06 -11.98
N LEU A 227 -9.62 15.96 -11.50
CA LEU A 227 -10.64 15.11 -12.11
C LEU A 227 -11.63 15.86 -13.00
N ARG A 228 -11.88 17.14 -12.74
CA ARG A 228 -12.76 17.99 -13.56
C ARG A 228 -12.08 18.30 -14.90
N GLY A 229 -12.57 17.71 -15.98
CA GLY A 229 -12.01 17.88 -17.33
C GLY A 229 -11.20 16.70 -17.85
N THR A 230 -10.94 15.68 -17.05
CA THR A 230 -10.63 14.38 -17.59
C THR A 230 -11.93 13.76 -18.08
N ASP A 231 -12.06 13.57 -19.39
CA ASP A 231 -13.19 12.82 -19.96
C ASP A 231 -13.23 11.46 -19.28
N PHE A 232 -14.20 11.29 -18.38
CA PHE A 232 -14.48 10.02 -17.70
C PHE A 232 -15.06 8.94 -18.66
N SER A 233 -15.15 9.27 -19.95
CA SER A 233 -15.51 8.30 -20.97
C SER A 233 -14.33 7.33 -21.14
N PRO A 234 -14.51 6.04 -20.99
CA PRO A 234 -13.54 5.10 -21.50
C PRO A 234 -13.50 5.32 -23.01
N LYS A 235 -12.40 5.87 -23.51
CA LYS A 235 -12.10 5.79 -24.95
C LYS A 235 -11.94 4.30 -25.27
N GLN A 236 -13.06 3.61 -25.41
CA GLN A 236 -13.15 2.33 -26.07
C GLN A 236 -12.82 2.58 -27.53
N THR A 237 -11.57 2.45 -27.88
CA THR A 237 -11.19 2.16 -29.25
C THR A 237 -11.76 0.78 -29.54
N LYS A 238 -12.92 0.75 -30.18
CA LYS A 238 -13.73 -0.48 -30.42
C LYS A 238 -13.02 -1.59 -31.19
N THR A 239 -11.81 -1.38 -31.67
CA THR A 239 -11.06 -2.33 -32.51
C THR A 239 -10.00 -3.14 -31.75
N SER A 240 -9.54 -2.67 -30.58
CA SER A 240 -8.63 -3.46 -29.74
C SER A 240 -9.33 -4.15 -28.56
N CYS A 241 -10.64 -3.90 -28.38
CA CYS A 241 -11.40 -4.37 -27.24
C CYS A 241 -11.58 -5.90 -27.19
N ASP A 242 -11.67 -6.58 -28.34
CA ASP A 242 -11.85 -8.03 -28.37
C ASP A 242 -10.55 -8.80 -28.11
N LEU A 243 -9.42 -8.27 -28.52
CA LEU A 243 -8.12 -8.87 -28.26
C LEU A 243 -7.68 -8.56 -26.81
N HIS A 244 -7.89 -7.31 -26.36
CA HIS A 244 -7.59 -6.91 -24.98
C HIS A 244 -8.52 -7.56 -23.95
N SER A 245 -9.78 -7.85 -24.29
CA SER A 245 -10.69 -8.57 -23.40
C SER A 245 -10.36 -10.06 -23.25
N ARG A 246 -9.74 -10.65 -24.27
CA ARG A 246 -9.20 -12.03 -24.19
C ARG A 246 -7.86 -12.08 -23.47
N LEU A 247 -6.99 -11.06 -23.62
CA LEU A 247 -5.74 -10.87 -22.88
C LEU A 247 -5.96 -10.42 -21.42
N SER A 248 -7.11 -9.84 -21.10
CA SER A 248 -7.44 -9.27 -19.79
C SER A 248 -7.98 -10.29 -18.77
N ARG A 249 -8.04 -11.56 -19.07
CA ARG A 249 -8.24 -12.59 -18.05
C ARG A 249 -6.90 -12.98 -17.48
N THR A 250 -6.41 -12.16 -16.51
CA THR A 250 -5.28 -12.59 -15.69
C THR A 250 -5.67 -13.91 -15.04
N PRO A 251 -5.05 -15.04 -15.38
CA PRO A 251 -5.39 -16.29 -14.73
C PRO A 251 -4.82 -16.27 -13.31
N TRP A 252 -5.62 -15.85 -12.34
CA TRP A 252 -5.26 -15.78 -10.93
C TRP A 252 -4.57 -17.05 -10.45
N LEU A 253 -5.06 -18.22 -10.88
CA LEU A 253 -4.46 -19.51 -10.55
C LEU A 253 -3.03 -19.65 -11.11
N SER A 254 -2.75 -19.10 -12.29
CA SER A 254 -1.41 -19.10 -12.86
C SER A 254 -0.48 -18.15 -12.09
N LEU A 255 -0.99 -16.95 -11.73
CA LEU A 255 -0.24 -15.96 -10.96
C LEU A 255 0.20 -16.53 -9.60
N PHE A 256 -0.69 -17.18 -8.86
CA PHE A 256 -0.39 -17.80 -7.57
C PHE A 256 0.49 -19.07 -7.65
N LYS A 257 0.75 -19.60 -8.83
CA LYS A 257 1.75 -20.65 -9.03
C LYS A 257 3.18 -20.11 -9.15
N LYS A 258 3.36 -18.80 -9.32
CA LYS A 258 4.68 -18.19 -9.53
C LYS A 258 5.38 -17.92 -8.19
N PRO A 259 6.58 -18.46 -7.94
CA PRO A 259 7.31 -18.28 -6.68
C PRO A 259 7.57 -16.82 -6.30
N PRO A 260 7.89 -15.89 -7.23
CA PRO A 260 8.11 -14.48 -6.88
C PRO A 260 6.91 -13.80 -6.22
N VAL A 261 5.68 -14.20 -6.57
CA VAL A 261 4.45 -13.64 -5.99
C VAL A 261 4.36 -14.01 -4.51
N TRP A 262 4.59 -15.27 -4.16
CA TRP A 262 4.59 -15.70 -2.76
C TRP A 262 5.76 -15.14 -1.96
N ALA A 263 6.94 -15.03 -2.57
CA ALA A 263 8.10 -14.40 -1.93
C ALA A 263 7.79 -12.95 -1.52
N MET A 264 7.14 -12.19 -2.39
CA MET A 264 6.69 -10.83 -2.14
C MET A 264 5.63 -10.79 -1.01
N VAL A 265 4.61 -11.64 -1.06
CA VAL A 265 3.54 -11.71 -0.05
C VAL A 265 4.12 -12.06 1.33
N ILE A 266 4.97 -13.08 1.41
CA ILE A 266 5.58 -13.54 2.66
C ILE A 266 6.50 -12.45 3.25
N ALA A 267 7.33 -11.81 2.42
CA ALA A 267 8.19 -10.73 2.88
C ALA A 267 7.38 -9.55 3.44
N HIS A 268 6.27 -9.19 2.77
CA HIS A 268 5.37 -8.15 3.26
C HIS A 268 4.69 -8.55 4.58
N MET A 269 4.21 -9.78 4.69
CA MET A 269 3.63 -10.31 5.95
C MET A 269 4.62 -10.23 7.11
N CYS A 270 5.87 -10.65 6.90
CA CYS A 270 6.92 -10.61 7.92
C CYS A 270 7.24 -9.17 8.35
N LEU A 271 7.33 -8.26 7.38
CA LEU A 271 7.57 -6.84 7.67
C LEU A 271 6.41 -6.19 8.43
N CYS A 272 5.17 -6.43 8.01
CA CYS A 272 3.98 -5.95 8.71
C CYS A 272 3.88 -6.50 10.12
N SER A 273 4.17 -7.79 10.32
CA SER A 273 4.23 -8.42 11.64
C SER A 273 5.19 -7.69 12.57
N SER A 274 6.38 -7.40 12.10
CA SER A 274 7.41 -6.67 12.85
C SER A 274 6.99 -5.24 13.15
N PHE A 275 6.45 -4.53 12.16
CA PHE A 275 5.98 -3.16 12.29
C PHE A 275 4.84 -3.04 13.30
N TYR A 276 3.80 -3.88 13.20
CA TYR A 276 2.68 -3.84 14.15
C TYR A 276 3.08 -4.25 15.56
N THR A 277 4.04 -5.16 15.70
CA THR A 277 4.58 -5.54 17.02
C THR A 277 5.31 -4.36 17.68
N LEU A 278 6.18 -3.68 16.93
CA LEU A 278 6.85 -2.48 17.42
C LEU A 278 5.83 -1.37 17.73
N LEU A 279 4.88 -1.11 16.85
CA LEU A 279 3.84 -0.10 17.06
C LEU A 279 3.06 -0.34 18.35
N SER A 280 2.72 -1.59 18.65
CA SER A 280 1.87 -1.96 19.78
C SER A 280 2.64 -2.04 21.11
N TRP A 281 3.83 -2.62 21.10
CA TRP A 281 4.54 -2.98 22.31
C TRP A 281 5.67 -2.03 22.70
N LEU A 282 6.12 -1.17 21.80
CA LEU A 282 7.23 -0.26 22.06
C LEU A 282 6.98 0.71 23.22
N PRO A 283 5.79 1.35 23.34
CA PRO A 283 5.50 2.21 24.48
C PRO A 283 5.58 1.47 25.82
N THR A 284 5.09 0.23 25.87
CA THR A 284 5.14 -0.62 27.07
C THR A 284 6.58 -1.00 27.41
N PHE A 285 7.37 -1.42 26.41
CA PHE A 285 8.80 -1.71 26.60
C PHE A 285 9.55 -0.54 27.22
N PHE A 286 9.39 0.68 26.71
CA PHE A 286 10.08 1.84 27.24
C PHE A 286 9.60 2.21 28.63
N LYS A 287 8.30 2.10 28.91
CA LYS A 287 7.74 2.39 30.22
C LYS A 287 8.23 1.43 31.30
N GLU A 288 8.37 0.14 30.96
CA GLU A 288 8.84 -0.89 31.90
C GLU A 288 10.35 -0.87 32.06
N SER A 289 11.10 -0.72 30.95
CA SER A 289 12.57 -0.76 30.98
C SER A 289 13.20 0.55 31.46
N PHE A 290 12.53 1.67 31.26
CA PHE A 290 13.02 3.03 31.60
C PHE A 290 11.95 3.88 32.28
N PRO A 291 11.55 3.58 33.55
CA PRO A 291 10.42 4.25 34.20
C PRO A 291 10.60 5.76 34.37
N GLN A 292 11.85 6.25 34.41
CA GLN A 292 12.19 7.67 34.52
C GLN A 292 12.22 8.42 33.18
N ALA A 293 11.98 7.73 32.08
CA ALA A 293 12.10 8.31 30.74
C ALA A 293 10.90 9.18 30.39
N THR A 294 11.17 10.27 29.65
CA THR A 294 10.13 11.16 29.16
C THR A 294 9.35 10.51 28.01
N GLY A 295 8.05 10.23 28.22
CA GLY A 295 7.21 9.45 27.32
C GLY A 295 7.10 9.99 25.90
N TRP A 296 7.10 11.31 25.70
CA TRP A 296 7.00 11.90 24.37
C TRP A 296 8.22 11.59 23.47
N VAL A 297 9.41 11.43 24.05
CA VAL A 297 10.64 11.19 23.30
C VAL A 297 10.54 9.87 22.52
N TYR A 298 10.25 8.77 23.20
CA TYR A 298 10.18 7.46 22.56
C TYR A 298 8.88 7.21 21.78
N ASN A 299 7.83 7.97 22.05
CA ASN A 299 6.57 7.87 21.30
C ASN A 299 6.55 8.74 20.04
N VAL A 300 7.35 9.81 19.97
CA VAL A 300 7.31 10.77 18.85
C VAL A 300 8.53 10.65 17.95
N ILE A 301 9.74 10.60 18.51
CA ILE A 301 10.98 10.67 17.72
C ILE A 301 11.10 9.56 16.69
N PRO A 302 10.84 8.26 16.98
CA PRO A 302 10.96 7.22 16.00
C PRO A 302 10.04 7.43 14.79
N TRP A 303 8.82 7.87 15.02
CA TRP A 303 7.84 8.12 13.96
C TRP A 303 8.16 9.40 13.18
N LEU A 304 8.71 10.42 13.83
CA LEU A 304 9.16 11.63 13.16
C LEU A 304 10.33 11.33 12.21
N ILE A 305 11.24 10.43 12.58
CA ILE A 305 12.34 9.97 11.71
C ILE A 305 11.84 9.12 10.56
N ALA A 306 10.77 8.37 10.75
CA ALA A 306 10.17 7.56 9.67
C ALA A 306 9.74 8.39 8.46
N ILE A 307 9.30 9.63 8.66
CA ILE A 307 8.83 10.51 7.58
C ILE A 307 9.93 10.80 6.54
N PRO A 308 11.09 11.42 6.91
CA PRO A 308 12.16 11.66 5.94
C PRO A 308 12.81 10.36 5.45
N SER A 309 12.88 9.31 6.28
CA SER A 309 13.41 8.00 5.88
C SER A 309 12.59 7.36 4.76
N ALA A 310 11.26 7.43 4.83
CA ALA A 310 10.40 6.91 3.78
C ALA A 310 10.66 7.62 2.45
N LEU A 311 10.68 8.95 2.45
CA LEU A 311 10.96 9.74 1.24
C LEU A 311 12.35 9.45 0.67
N THR A 312 13.36 9.39 1.53
CA THR A 312 14.74 9.09 1.14
C THR A 312 14.85 7.68 0.56
N GLY A 313 14.23 6.68 1.18
CA GLY A 313 14.24 5.31 0.69
C GLY A 313 13.61 5.18 -0.69
N GLY A 314 12.47 5.80 -0.92
CA GLY A 314 11.83 5.83 -2.24
C GLY A 314 12.67 6.54 -3.29
N TYR A 315 13.23 7.70 -2.95
CA TYR A 315 14.13 8.44 -3.84
C TYR A 315 15.39 7.65 -4.21
N ILE A 316 16.03 7.01 -3.24
CA ILE A 316 17.23 6.18 -3.49
C ILE A 316 16.89 5.02 -4.42
N SER A 317 15.78 4.33 -4.21
CA SER A 317 15.34 3.26 -5.08
C SER A 317 15.19 3.71 -6.53
N ASP A 318 14.46 4.80 -6.74
CA ASP A 318 14.20 5.32 -8.08
C ASP A 318 15.46 5.92 -8.72
N PHE A 319 16.34 6.55 -7.93
CA PHE A 319 17.62 7.05 -8.40
C PHE A 319 18.48 5.92 -8.99
N PHE A 320 18.61 4.78 -8.31
CA PHE A 320 19.39 3.64 -8.81
C PHE A 320 18.78 3.04 -10.08
N ILE A 321 17.46 2.94 -10.17
CA ILE A 321 16.77 2.45 -11.37
C ILE A 321 17.06 3.40 -12.56
N ASN A 322 16.98 4.71 -12.33
CA ASN A 322 17.24 5.72 -13.36
C ASN A 322 18.73 5.77 -13.80
N GLN A 323 19.64 5.30 -12.94
CA GLN A 323 21.06 5.10 -13.30
C GLN A 323 21.30 3.81 -14.11
N GLY A 324 20.27 3.02 -14.39
CA GLY A 324 20.35 1.80 -15.19
C GLY A 324 20.63 0.53 -14.40
N TYR A 325 20.57 0.56 -13.07
CA TYR A 325 20.65 -0.67 -12.27
C TYR A 325 19.38 -1.51 -12.46
N GLY A 326 19.55 -2.83 -12.51
CA GLY A 326 18.42 -3.75 -12.68
C GLY A 326 17.39 -3.62 -11.56
N VAL A 327 16.10 -3.45 -11.91
CA VAL A 327 15.00 -3.28 -10.96
C VAL A 327 14.99 -4.37 -9.88
N LYS A 328 15.14 -5.64 -10.28
CA LYS A 328 15.24 -6.78 -9.35
C LYS A 328 16.30 -6.59 -8.26
N LEU A 329 17.49 -6.11 -8.65
CA LEU A 329 18.59 -5.89 -7.71
C LEU A 329 18.25 -4.76 -6.74
N VAL A 330 17.75 -3.65 -7.26
CA VAL A 330 17.36 -2.49 -6.45
C VAL A 330 16.29 -2.87 -5.43
N ARG A 331 15.22 -3.60 -5.85
CA ARG A 331 14.15 -4.06 -4.94
C ARG A 331 14.71 -4.95 -3.82
N LYS A 332 15.64 -5.85 -4.12
CA LYS A 332 16.28 -6.73 -3.13
C LYS A 332 17.16 -5.94 -2.16
N ILE A 333 17.94 -4.96 -2.65
CA ILE A 333 18.76 -4.09 -1.81
C ILE A 333 17.88 -3.28 -0.84
N MET A 334 16.81 -2.64 -1.35
CA MET A 334 15.90 -1.87 -0.51
C MET A 334 15.24 -2.75 0.56
N GLN A 335 14.85 -3.97 0.20
CA GLN A 335 14.27 -4.91 1.16
C GLN A 335 15.29 -5.44 2.18
N PHE A 336 16.55 -5.59 1.78
CA PHE A 336 17.64 -5.91 2.70
C PHE A 336 17.80 -4.84 3.79
N PHE A 337 17.75 -3.56 3.42
CA PHE A 337 17.76 -2.48 4.40
C PHE A 337 16.51 -2.49 5.28
N ALA A 338 15.34 -2.70 4.68
CA ALA A 338 14.05 -2.67 5.38
C ALA A 338 13.87 -3.79 6.41
N MET A 339 14.49 -4.95 6.23
CA MET A 339 14.33 -6.11 7.11
C MET A 339 15.65 -6.56 7.74
N GLY A 340 16.73 -6.63 6.96
CA GLY A 340 18.04 -7.11 7.42
C GLY A 340 18.73 -6.11 8.32
N VAL A 341 19.02 -4.92 7.80
CA VAL A 341 19.70 -3.86 8.58
C VAL A 341 18.81 -3.37 9.72
N MET A 342 17.49 -3.26 9.51
CA MET A 342 16.54 -2.99 10.57
C MET A 342 16.71 -3.98 11.75
N SER A 343 16.81 -5.28 11.46
CA SER A 343 16.96 -6.31 12.50
C SER A 343 18.26 -6.19 13.28
N MET A 344 19.34 -5.70 12.66
CA MET A 344 20.61 -5.42 13.34
C MET A 344 20.46 -4.33 14.39
N PHE A 345 19.54 -3.37 14.21
CA PHE A 345 19.24 -2.36 15.22
C PHE A 345 18.24 -2.84 16.28
N ILE A 346 17.43 -3.85 15.99
CA ILE A 346 16.52 -4.46 16.96
C ILE A 346 17.25 -5.42 17.92
N MET A 347 18.24 -6.17 17.44
CA MET A 347 18.97 -7.16 18.25
C MET A 347 19.58 -6.60 19.55
N PRO A 348 20.23 -5.42 19.59
CA PRO A 348 20.78 -4.86 20.81
C PRO A 348 19.74 -4.65 21.92
N LEU A 349 18.46 -4.43 21.56
CA LEU A 349 17.37 -4.23 22.53
C LEU A 349 17.07 -5.51 23.33
N SER A 350 17.57 -6.67 22.90
CA SER A 350 17.49 -7.93 23.64
C SER A 350 18.43 -7.97 24.85
N GLY A 351 19.40 -7.07 24.93
CA GLY A 351 20.39 -6.97 26.02
C GLY A 351 20.16 -5.75 26.92
N ALA A 352 21.09 -5.53 27.84
CA ALA A 352 21.10 -4.34 28.68
C ALA A 352 21.59 -3.13 27.86
N VAL A 353 20.67 -2.24 27.51
CA VAL A 353 20.98 -1.00 26.77
C VAL A 353 20.63 0.22 27.61
N THR A 354 21.31 1.34 27.35
CA THR A 354 20.96 2.62 27.93
C THR A 354 19.75 3.23 27.22
N TYR A 355 19.01 4.10 27.90
CA TYR A 355 17.84 4.76 27.29
C TYR A 355 18.14 5.49 25.98
N PRO A 356 19.20 6.32 25.86
CA PRO A 356 19.51 6.96 24.59
C PRO A 356 19.82 5.96 23.47
N THR A 357 20.55 4.88 23.78
CA THR A 357 20.86 3.82 22.82
C THR A 357 19.58 3.11 22.35
N ALA A 358 18.66 2.81 23.26
CA ALA A 358 17.39 2.21 22.93
C ALA A 358 16.55 3.10 21.97
N VAL A 359 16.48 4.40 22.25
CA VAL A 359 15.76 5.36 21.37
C VAL A 359 16.41 5.44 20.00
N ILE A 360 17.73 5.49 19.92
CA ILE A 360 18.46 5.50 18.63
C ILE A 360 18.21 4.22 17.84
N CYS A 361 18.35 3.06 18.49
CA CYS A 361 18.15 1.76 17.84
C CYS A 361 16.72 1.62 17.30
N VAL A 362 15.72 1.97 18.09
CA VAL A 362 14.32 1.92 17.66
C VAL A 362 14.04 2.90 16.53
N SER A 363 14.55 4.13 16.65
CA SER A 363 14.36 5.15 15.61
C SER A 363 15.00 4.74 14.28
N ALA A 364 16.21 4.15 14.33
CA ALA A 364 16.88 3.60 13.16
C ALA A 364 16.10 2.42 12.58
N ALA A 365 15.61 1.51 13.40
CA ALA A 365 14.84 0.35 12.96
C ALA A 365 13.54 0.76 12.26
N ILE A 366 12.76 1.67 12.86
CA ILE A 366 11.51 2.18 12.28
C ILE A 366 11.80 2.96 11.00
N GLY A 367 12.82 3.82 10.98
CA GLY A 367 13.24 4.53 9.79
C GLY A 367 13.62 3.61 8.64
N LEU A 368 14.43 2.58 8.90
CA LEU A 368 14.85 1.60 7.90
C LEU A 368 13.69 0.74 7.37
N SER A 369 12.72 0.39 8.22
CA SER A 369 11.55 -0.39 7.78
C SER A 369 10.77 0.29 6.65
N THR A 370 10.81 1.63 6.58
CA THR A 370 10.13 2.42 5.54
C THR A 370 10.75 2.25 4.15
N PHE A 371 11.99 1.74 4.05
CA PHE A 371 12.66 1.46 2.76
C PHE A 371 11.94 0.38 1.94
N SER A 372 11.05 -0.39 2.57
CA SER A 372 10.13 -1.30 1.87
C SER A 372 9.24 -0.60 0.83
N GLY A 373 9.04 0.71 0.94
CA GLY A 373 8.36 1.52 -0.08
C GLY A 373 9.05 1.45 -1.44
N GLY A 374 10.39 1.42 -1.49
CA GLY A 374 11.20 1.17 -2.69
C GLY A 374 11.51 -0.32 -2.93
N GLY A 375 11.12 -1.21 -2.01
CA GLY A 375 11.32 -2.65 -2.05
C GLY A 375 10.06 -3.44 -2.38
N VAL A 376 9.59 -4.24 -1.43
CA VAL A 376 8.46 -5.16 -1.62
C VAL A 376 7.14 -4.46 -1.94
N ASN A 377 6.89 -3.26 -1.40
CA ASN A 377 5.62 -2.59 -1.58
C ASN A 377 5.39 -2.14 -3.03
N VAL A 378 6.44 -1.73 -3.72
CA VAL A 378 6.36 -1.33 -5.13
C VAL A 378 6.54 -2.51 -6.09
N ASN A 379 7.09 -3.64 -5.63
CA ASN A 379 7.35 -4.81 -6.46
C ASN A 379 6.07 -5.45 -7.05
N VAL A 380 4.91 -5.18 -6.45
CA VAL A 380 3.60 -5.57 -6.99
C VAL A 380 3.38 -4.98 -8.39
N GLN A 381 3.74 -3.71 -8.57
CA GLN A 381 3.60 -3.01 -9.84
C GLN A 381 4.59 -3.51 -10.89
N ASP A 382 5.74 -4.03 -10.47
CA ASP A 382 6.73 -4.61 -11.37
C ASP A 382 6.29 -6.02 -11.83
N LEU A 383 5.77 -6.84 -10.90
CA LEU A 383 5.39 -8.23 -11.17
C LEU A 383 4.10 -8.37 -11.96
N ALA A 384 3.07 -7.60 -11.62
CA ALA A 384 1.74 -7.74 -12.21
C ALA A 384 1.06 -6.39 -12.42
N PRO A 385 1.54 -5.55 -13.36
CA PRO A 385 0.96 -4.23 -13.62
C PRO A 385 -0.53 -4.27 -13.98
N SER A 386 -1.00 -5.31 -14.66
CA SER A 386 -2.39 -5.45 -15.09
C SER A 386 -3.39 -5.67 -13.95
N CYS A 387 -2.94 -6.17 -12.81
CA CYS A 387 -3.77 -6.45 -11.63
C CYS A 387 -3.11 -5.99 -10.32
N ALA A 388 -2.28 -4.94 -10.40
CA ALA A 388 -1.48 -4.46 -9.27
C ALA A 388 -2.35 -4.06 -8.07
N GLY A 389 -3.50 -3.46 -8.29
CA GLY A 389 -4.43 -3.06 -7.22
C GLY A 389 -4.96 -4.26 -6.45
N ALA A 390 -5.47 -5.27 -7.15
CA ALA A 390 -6.01 -6.47 -6.54
C ALA A 390 -4.93 -7.31 -5.83
N LEU A 391 -3.75 -7.44 -6.45
CA LEU A 391 -2.62 -8.17 -5.87
C LEU A 391 -2.06 -7.44 -4.63
N PHE A 392 -1.97 -6.11 -4.66
CA PHE A 392 -1.60 -5.32 -3.49
C PHE A 392 -2.63 -5.47 -2.37
N GLY A 393 -3.91 -5.45 -2.70
CA GLY A 393 -4.99 -5.69 -1.74
C GLY A 393 -4.87 -7.05 -1.05
N PHE A 394 -4.59 -8.10 -1.82
CA PHE A 394 -4.32 -9.44 -1.30
C PHE A 394 -3.13 -9.44 -0.34
N MET A 395 -2.00 -8.90 -0.76
CA MET A 395 -0.78 -8.80 0.03
C MET A 395 -1.02 -8.03 1.34
N ASN A 396 -1.69 -6.88 1.26
CA ASN A 396 -1.94 -6.01 2.40
C ASN A 396 -2.95 -6.61 3.40
N MET A 397 -3.96 -7.34 2.93
CA MET A 397 -4.89 -8.08 3.78
C MET A 397 -4.15 -9.12 4.63
N PHE A 398 -3.31 -9.94 4.02
CA PHE A 398 -2.51 -10.94 4.74
C PHE A 398 -1.47 -10.30 5.66
N GLY A 399 -0.89 -9.16 5.24
CA GLY A 399 -0.01 -8.35 6.08
C GLY A 399 -0.69 -7.86 7.36
N ALA A 400 -1.91 -7.35 7.26
CA ALA A 400 -2.69 -6.92 8.42
C ALA A 400 -3.04 -8.08 9.36
N LEU A 401 -3.49 -9.21 8.82
CA LEU A 401 -3.81 -10.41 9.61
C LEU A 401 -2.58 -10.95 10.33
N SER A 402 -1.44 -11.05 9.64
CA SER A 402 -0.19 -11.52 10.24
C SER A 402 0.30 -10.59 11.36
N GLY A 403 0.07 -9.28 11.21
CA GLY A 403 0.36 -8.29 12.25
C GLY A 403 -0.43 -8.52 13.52
N VAL A 404 -1.74 -8.75 13.41
CA VAL A 404 -2.61 -9.05 14.57
C VAL A 404 -2.14 -10.32 15.29
N VAL A 405 -1.84 -11.39 14.53
CA VAL A 405 -1.33 -12.65 15.11
C VAL A 405 -0.01 -12.42 15.84
N MET A 406 0.92 -11.69 15.23
CA MET A 406 2.25 -11.45 15.80
C MET A 406 2.19 -10.59 17.07
N VAL A 407 1.33 -9.57 17.10
CA VAL A 407 1.09 -8.75 18.32
C VAL A 407 0.58 -9.61 19.47
N SER A 408 -0.37 -10.52 19.20
CA SER A 408 -0.90 -11.44 20.20
C SER A 408 0.14 -12.45 20.70
N VAL A 409 0.91 -13.04 19.79
CA VAL A 409 2.01 -13.96 20.13
C VAL A 409 3.07 -13.25 20.98
N SER A 410 3.41 -12.00 20.63
CA SER A 410 4.37 -11.20 21.40
C SER A 410 3.87 -10.92 22.82
N GLY A 411 2.59 -10.58 22.97
CA GLY A 411 1.99 -10.40 24.31
C GLY A 411 2.05 -11.67 25.17
N TYR A 412 1.72 -12.82 24.58
CA TYR A 412 1.85 -14.12 25.24
C TYR A 412 3.30 -14.43 25.65
N LEU A 413 4.26 -14.16 24.77
CA LEU A 413 5.69 -14.37 25.09
C LEU A 413 6.15 -13.47 26.25
N ILE A 414 5.74 -12.20 26.27
CA ILE A 414 6.10 -11.30 27.37
C ILE A 414 5.54 -11.82 28.70
N GLU A 415 4.28 -12.25 28.69
CA GLU A 415 3.60 -12.74 29.89
C GLU A 415 4.26 -14.02 30.45
N VAL A 416 4.55 -14.99 29.57
CA VAL A 416 5.12 -16.29 29.98
C VAL A 416 6.60 -16.18 30.34
N THR A 417 7.38 -15.42 29.58
CA THR A 417 8.84 -15.38 29.75
C THR A 417 9.33 -14.21 30.57
N GLN A 418 8.48 -13.21 30.82
CA GLN A 418 8.83 -11.95 31.50
C GLN A 418 10.08 -11.27 30.90
N SER A 419 10.29 -11.47 29.58
CA SER A 419 11.50 -11.02 28.88
C SER A 419 11.18 -10.39 27.54
N TRP A 420 11.57 -9.14 27.35
CA TRP A 420 11.51 -8.42 26.09
C TRP A 420 12.46 -8.98 25.03
N ALA A 421 13.57 -9.60 25.47
CA ALA A 421 14.56 -10.21 24.58
C ALA A 421 13.93 -11.24 23.61
N ASN A 422 12.96 -12.01 24.08
CA ASN A 422 12.29 -13.03 23.27
C ASN A 422 11.44 -12.40 22.17
N VAL A 423 10.81 -11.25 22.42
CA VAL A 423 10.03 -10.53 21.40
C VAL A 423 10.94 -9.95 20.32
N PHE A 424 12.04 -9.30 20.71
CA PHE A 424 13.00 -8.75 19.73
C PHE A 424 13.71 -9.85 18.93
N SER A 425 14.01 -10.97 19.54
CA SER A 425 14.55 -12.17 18.85
C SER A 425 13.53 -12.75 17.88
N LEU A 426 12.25 -12.81 18.24
CA LEU A 426 11.17 -13.26 17.36
C LEU A 426 11.02 -12.31 16.16
N ILE A 427 11.04 -11.00 16.36
CA ILE A 427 11.00 -10.00 15.27
C ILE A 427 12.17 -10.24 14.31
N THR A 428 13.38 -10.41 14.85
CA THR A 428 14.59 -10.65 14.06
C THR A 428 14.49 -11.95 13.25
N LEU A 429 14.01 -13.03 13.85
CA LEU A 429 13.82 -14.31 13.18
C LEU A 429 12.79 -14.24 12.04
N VAL A 430 11.66 -13.59 12.29
CA VAL A 430 10.60 -13.40 11.29
C VAL A 430 11.12 -12.57 10.12
N ASN A 431 11.84 -11.47 10.40
CA ASN A 431 12.44 -10.64 9.35
C ASN A 431 13.51 -11.39 8.56
N ALA A 432 14.38 -12.15 9.22
CA ALA A 432 15.42 -12.95 8.56
C ALA A 432 14.79 -13.99 7.61
N THR A 433 13.72 -14.65 8.05
CA THR A 433 12.98 -15.64 7.25
C THR A 433 12.33 -14.98 6.03
N GLY A 434 11.60 -13.90 6.22
CA GLY A 434 10.94 -13.16 5.12
C GLY A 434 11.95 -12.60 4.11
N LEU A 435 13.05 -12.02 4.60
CA LEU A 435 14.13 -11.53 3.77
C LEU A 435 14.82 -12.65 2.98
N GLY A 436 15.13 -13.77 3.62
CA GLY A 436 15.75 -14.94 2.97
C GLY A 436 14.89 -15.46 1.82
N ILE A 437 13.60 -15.64 2.04
CA ILE A 437 12.65 -16.05 0.99
C ILE A 437 12.62 -15.03 -0.15
N TYR A 438 12.60 -13.73 0.16
CA TYR A 438 12.54 -12.70 -0.86
C TYR A 438 13.85 -12.58 -1.66
N ILE A 439 15.01 -12.74 -1.04
CA ILE A 439 16.30 -12.73 -1.73
C ILE A 439 16.42 -13.93 -2.68
N ILE A 440 15.95 -15.12 -2.27
CA ILE A 440 16.07 -16.33 -3.08
C ILE A 440 15.06 -16.30 -4.25
N PHE A 441 13.77 -16.11 -3.95
CA PHE A 441 12.67 -16.30 -4.90
C PHE A 441 12.12 -15.01 -5.48
N GLY A 442 12.43 -13.84 -4.90
CA GLY A 442 11.95 -12.55 -5.38
C GLY A 442 12.47 -12.21 -6.78
N ASP A 443 11.61 -11.68 -7.62
CA ASP A 443 11.92 -11.20 -8.96
C ASP A 443 11.16 -9.88 -9.22
N ALA A 444 11.54 -9.17 -10.27
CA ALA A 444 10.84 -7.97 -10.76
C ALA A 444 10.42 -8.13 -12.23
N ARG A 445 10.51 -9.33 -12.78
CA ARG A 445 10.02 -9.61 -14.13
C ARG A 445 8.51 -9.77 -14.09
N ARG A 446 7.88 -9.24 -15.10
CA ARG A 446 6.43 -9.32 -15.29
C ARG A 446 5.97 -10.78 -15.38
N VAL A 447 4.97 -11.15 -14.60
CA VAL A 447 4.45 -12.55 -14.50
C VAL A 447 2.96 -12.66 -14.82
N ASP A 448 2.30 -11.55 -15.12
CA ASP A 448 0.87 -11.46 -15.41
C ASP A 448 0.52 -11.72 -16.89
N LEU A 449 1.52 -11.83 -17.76
CA LEU A 449 1.36 -12.25 -19.14
C LEU A 449 1.52 -13.78 -19.24
N GLU A 450 0.57 -14.45 -19.90
CA GLU A 450 0.75 -15.86 -20.25
C GLU A 450 1.87 -15.98 -21.29
N ASP A 451 2.79 -16.92 -21.08
CA ASP A 451 3.79 -17.31 -22.07
C ASP A 451 3.08 -17.99 -23.23
N TYR A 452 2.69 -17.21 -24.24
CA TYR A 452 2.12 -17.73 -25.49
C TYR A 452 3.11 -18.59 -26.30
N SER A 453 4.39 -18.65 -25.88
CA SER A 453 5.39 -19.49 -26.53
C SER A 453 5.15 -21.00 -26.38
N GLN A 454 4.24 -21.44 -25.52
CA GLN A 454 3.87 -22.85 -25.38
C GLN A 454 2.63 -23.27 -26.17
N VAL A 455 1.92 -22.36 -26.82
CA VAL A 455 0.69 -22.67 -27.59
C VAL A 455 0.96 -22.91 -29.10
N ILE A 456 2.17 -22.69 -29.57
CA ILE A 456 2.54 -22.85 -30.98
C ILE A 456 3.22 -24.23 -31.25
N VAL A 457 3.11 -25.18 -30.36
CA VAL A 457 3.56 -26.58 -30.59
C VAL A 457 2.36 -27.52 -30.41
N ILE A 458 1.40 -27.42 -31.29
CA ILE A 458 0.48 -28.52 -31.66
C ILE A 458 0.17 -28.41 -33.16
#